data_0dcd474d8eca85b4572c0c5481a9fe15
#
_entry.id   0dcd474d8eca85b4572c0c5481a9fe15
#
_cell.length_a   1.000
_cell.length_b   1.000
_cell.length_c   1.000
_cell.angle_alpha   90.00
_cell.angle_beta   90.00
_cell.angle_gamma   90.00
#
_symmetry.space_group_name_H-M   'P 1'
#
loop_
_entity.id
_entity.type
_entity.pdbx_description
1 polymer ?
#
loop_
_entity_poly.entity_id
_entity_poly.type
_entity_poly.pdbx_seq_one_letter_code
_entity_poly.pdbx_strand_id
1 'polypeptide(L)'
;LNHSMAHKLGGEFHIPHGRANAVILPYVIAYNAQKPTKFTAFPKYETFIADKKYAKIAAFIGCGGHTTEESVQNLIKAVYRLEQELDCPTSIKECGVDEKLFFDRLPALAERAHEDQCTTANPRYPLISEIEEIYTQAYFAPYQGSQSVH
;
A
#
# COMPACT_ATOMS: atom_id res chain seq x y z
N LEU A 1 8.22 0.17 1.47
CA LEU A 1 7.29 1.22 1.07
C LEU A 1 6.24 1.51 2.14
N ASN A 2 5.57 0.49 2.71
CA ASN A 2 4.51 0.71 3.70
C ASN A 2 4.98 1.58 4.88
N HIS A 3 6.10 1.22 5.51
CA HIS A 3 6.69 1.99 6.60
C HIS A 3 7.09 3.42 6.18
N SER A 4 7.70 3.57 5.00
CA SER A 4 8.08 4.89 4.48
C SER A 4 6.89 5.83 4.42
N MET A 5 5.78 5.37 3.85
CA MET A 5 4.55 6.13 3.72
C MET A 5 3.90 6.38 5.10
N ALA A 6 3.83 5.37 5.95
CA ALA A 6 3.26 5.49 7.29
C ALA A 6 4.04 6.48 8.17
N HIS A 7 5.38 6.52 8.09
CA HIS A 7 6.19 7.49 8.80
C HIS A 7 5.81 8.94 8.46
N LYS A 8 5.53 9.21 7.16
CA LYS A 8 5.20 10.57 6.72
C LYS A 8 3.80 10.97 7.18
N LEU A 9 2.83 10.03 7.15
CA LEU A 9 1.49 10.28 7.73
C LEU A 9 1.56 10.55 9.24
N GLY A 10 2.33 9.76 9.96
CA GLY A 10 2.53 9.96 11.40
C GLY A 10 3.18 11.30 11.72
N GLY A 11 4.21 11.67 10.97
CA GLY A 11 4.93 12.92 11.17
C GLY A 11 4.14 14.18 10.80
N GLU A 12 3.30 14.13 9.76
CA GLU A 12 2.55 15.28 9.26
C GLU A 12 1.19 15.44 9.95
N PHE A 13 0.47 14.33 10.15
CA PHE A 13 -0.93 14.34 10.63
C PHE A 13 -1.10 13.72 12.01
N HIS A 14 -0.01 13.38 12.70
CA HIS A 14 -0.03 12.77 14.03
C HIS A 14 -0.84 11.47 14.12
N ILE A 15 -0.95 10.73 13.01
CA ILE A 15 -1.60 9.42 13.00
C ILE A 15 -0.69 8.43 13.74
N PRO A 16 -1.19 7.68 14.73
CA PRO A 16 -0.40 6.66 15.41
C PRO A 16 0.20 5.66 14.43
N HIS A 17 1.47 5.30 14.64
CA HIS A 17 2.27 4.50 13.69
C HIS A 17 1.57 3.20 13.23
N GLY A 18 0.97 2.47 14.16
CA GLY A 18 0.23 1.24 13.83
C GLY A 18 -0.96 1.50 12.89
N ARG A 19 -1.73 2.56 13.17
CA ARG A 19 -2.87 2.95 12.32
C ARG A 19 -2.43 3.40 10.94
N ALA A 20 -1.39 4.22 10.86
CA ALA A 20 -0.85 4.67 9.57
C ALA A 20 -0.37 3.49 8.71
N ASN A 21 0.28 2.49 9.32
CA ASN A 21 0.67 1.26 8.63
C ASN A 21 -0.54 0.44 8.16
N ALA A 22 -1.56 0.26 9.01
CA ALA A 22 -2.75 -0.50 8.68
C ALA A 22 -3.47 0.11 7.47
N VAL A 23 -3.82 1.38 7.53
CA VAL A 23 -4.55 2.09 6.46
C VAL A 23 -3.89 1.99 5.08
N ILE A 24 -2.54 1.95 5.03
CA ILE A 24 -1.80 1.89 3.75
C ILE A 24 -1.57 0.44 3.28
N LEU A 25 -1.55 -0.52 4.19
CA LEU A 25 -1.12 -1.89 3.91
C LEU A 25 -1.87 -2.56 2.74
N PRO A 26 -3.19 -2.49 2.62
CA PRO A 26 -3.92 -3.10 1.50
C PRO A 26 -3.46 -2.58 0.14
N TYR A 27 -3.23 -1.29 0.04
CA TYR A 27 -2.81 -0.61 -1.21
C TYR A 27 -1.37 -0.96 -1.58
N VAL A 28 -0.48 -1.05 -0.58
CA VAL A 28 0.92 -1.46 -0.81
C VAL A 28 1.02 -2.92 -1.20
N ILE A 29 0.18 -3.81 -0.65
CA ILE A 29 0.10 -5.21 -1.10
C ILE A 29 -0.32 -5.24 -2.57
N ALA A 30 -1.38 -4.51 -2.94
CA ALA A 30 -1.87 -4.42 -4.31
C ALA A 30 -0.79 -3.89 -5.27
N TYR A 31 -0.10 -2.82 -4.89
CA TYR A 31 1.00 -2.24 -5.65
C TYR A 31 2.15 -3.23 -5.84
N ASN A 32 2.62 -3.84 -4.76
CA ASN A 32 3.77 -4.75 -4.78
C ASN A 32 3.48 -6.07 -5.51
N ALA A 33 2.22 -6.49 -5.60
CA ALA A 33 1.84 -7.72 -6.29
C ALA A 33 1.79 -7.55 -7.82
N GLN A 34 1.77 -6.32 -8.33
CA GLN A 34 1.79 -6.06 -9.77
C GLN A 34 3.20 -6.23 -10.33
N LYS A 35 3.32 -6.94 -11.45
CA LYS A 35 4.60 -7.07 -12.16
C LYS A 35 5.11 -5.70 -12.58
N PRO A 36 6.40 -5.40 -12.29
CA PRO A 36 7.00 -4.14 -12.75
C PRO A 36 6.98 -4.08 -14.28
N THR A 37 6.43 -2.99 -14.83
CA THR A 37 6.42 -2.72 -16.27
C THR A 37 7.55 -1.79 -16.70
N LYS A 38 8.27 -1.23 -15.73
CA LYS A 38 9.35 -0.28 -15.95
C LYS A 38 10.68 -1.00 -16.05
N PHE A 39 11.49 -0.53 -16.96
CA PHE A 39 12.91 -0.88 -16.98
C PHE A 39 13.59 -0.14 -15.82
N THR A 40 14.03 -0.89 -14.81
CA THR A 40 14.86 -0.36 -13.73
C THR A 40 16.23 -1.01 -13.83
N ALA A 41 17.27 -0.20 -13.82
CA ALA A 41 18.66 -0.66 -13.83
C ALA A 41 19.12 -1.30 -12.50
N PHE A 42 18.16 -1.55 -11.59
CA PHE A 42 18.47 -2.17 -10.30
C PHE A 42 18.51 -3.69 -10.41
N PRO A 43 19.64 -4.35 -10.04
CA PRO A 43 19.79 -5.81 -10.07
C PRO A 43 18.75 -6.57 -9.22
N LYS A 44 18.09 -5.89 -8.28
CA LYS A 44 17.06 -6.46 -7.39
C LYS A 44 15.82 -7.01 -8.10
N TYR A 45 15.60 -6.66 -9.36
CA TYR A 45 14.37 -7.00 -10.09
C TYR A 45 14.55 -8.09 -11.15
N GLU A 46 15.70 -8.74 -11.19
CA GLU A 46 15.94 -9.90 -12.07
C GLU A 46 14.93 -11.03 -11.83
N THR A 47 14.35 -11.10 -10.62
CA THR A 47 13.34 -12.10 -10.28
C THR A 47 12.21 -11.49 -9.48
N PHE A 48 11.14 -11.05 -10.15
CA PHE A 48 9.92 -10.61 -9.46
C PHE A 48 9.16 -11.83 -8.91
N ILE A 49 9.00 -11.90 -7.59
CA ILE A 49 8.31 -12.99 -6.88
C ILE A 49 7.34 -12.49 -5.79
N ALA A 50 7.11 -11.20 -5.71
CA ALA A 50 6.31 -10.61 -4.64
C ALA A 50 4.86 -11.12 -4.67
N ASP A 51 4.25 -11.20 -5.85
CA ASP A 51 2.92 -11.77 -6.07
C ASP A 51 2.80 -13.19 -5.52
N LYS A 52 3.77 -14.05 -5.86
CA LYS A 52 3.79 -15.44 -5.39
C LYS A 52 4.00 -15.55 -3.88
N LYS A 53 4.77 -14.63 -3.27
CA LYS A 53 4.94 -14.58 -1.81
C LYS A 53 3.63 -14.21 -1.12
N TYR A 54 2.91 -13.20 -1.61
CA TYR A 54 1.60 -12.84 -1.09
C TYR A 54 0.58 -13.97 -1.26
N ALA A 55 0.57 -14.65 -2.40
CA ALA A 55 -0.29 -15.82 -2.61
C ALA A 55 0.02 -16.96 -1.61
N LYS A 56 1.29 -17.19 -1.27
CA LYS A 56 1.68 -18.16 -0.23
C LYS A 56 1.17 -17.74 1.15
N ILE A 57 1.24 -16.45 1.48
CA ILE A 57 0.69 -15.94 2.75
C ILE A 57 -0.83 -16.16 2.77
N ALA A 58 -1.54 -15.84 1.69
CA ALA A 58 -2.98 -16.08 1.57
C ALA A 58 -3.34 -17.56 1.81
N ALA A 59 -2.61 -18.47 1.18
CA ALA A 59 -2.79 -19.91 1.38
C ALA A 59 -2.53 -20.34 2.83
N PHE A 60 -1.46 -19.78 3.45
CA PHE A 60 -1.09 -20.11 4.84
C PHE A 60 -2.16 -19.68 5.85
N ILE A 61 -2.81 -18.52 5.64
CA ILE A 61 -3.90 -18.03 6.51
C ILE A 61 -5.28 -18.57 6.09
N GLY A 62 -5.35 -19.51 5.14
CA GLY A 62 -6.58 -20.17 4.75
C GLY A 62 -7.49 -19.39 3.79
N CYS A 63 -6.99 -18.33 3.16
CA CYS A 63 -7.74 -17.54 2.17
C CYS A 63 -7.18 -17.61 0.74
N GLY A 64 -6.41 -18.66 0.40
CA GLY A 64 -5.90 -18.86 -0.95
C GLY A 64 -7.01 -18.95 -2.00
N GLY A 65 -6.68 -18.58 -3.23
CA GLY A 65 -7.55 -18.68 -4.42
C GLY A 65 -7.01 -19.66 -5.43
N HIS A 66 -7.69 -19.78 -6.58
CA HIS A 66 -7.27 -20.68 -7.68
C HIS A 66 -6.10 -20.09 -8.49
N THR A 67 -5.94 -18.79 -8.48
CA THR A 67 -4.83 -18.09 -9.14
C THR A 67 -4.00 -17.28 -8.15
N THR A 68 -2.81 -16.84 -8.57
CA THR A 68 -1.97 -15.92 -7.78
C THR A 68 -2.70 -14.60 -7.54
N GLU A 69 -3.33 -14.05 -8.56
CA GLU A 69 -4.08 -12.80 -8.51
C GLU A 69 -5.26 -12.91 -7.54
N GLU A 70 -6.05 -13.98 -7.63
CA GLU A 70 -7.16 -14.23 -6.72
C GLU A 70 -6.68 -14.36 -5.27
N SER A 71 -5.58 -15.09 -5.06
CA SER A 71 -4.98 -15.23 -3.72
C SER A 71 -4.54 -13.89 -3.14
N VAL A 72 -3.93 -13.01 -3.95
CA VAL A 72 -3.56 -11.65 -3.52
C VAL A 72 -4.80 -10.83 -3.16
N GLN A 73 -5.86 -10.87 -3.97
CA GLN A 73 -7.10 -10.16 -3.67
C GLN A 73 -7.77 -10.67 -2.40
N ASN A 74 -7.75 -11.98 -2.17
CA ASN A 74 -8.28 -12.58 -0.95
C ASN A 74 -7.45 -12.17 0.28
N LEU A 75 -6.13 -12.07 0.16
CA LEU A 75 -5.26 -11.55 1.22
C LEU A 75 -5.62 -10.11 1.58
N ILE A 76 -5.80 -9.24 0.58
CA ILE A 76 -6.19 -7.85 0.79
C ILE A 76 -7.54 -7.77 1.50
N LYS A 77 -8.52 -8.56 1.07
CA LYS A 77 -9.82 -8.64 1.74
C LYS A 77 -9.72 -9.14 3.19
N ALA A 78 -8.82 -10.09 3.45
CA ALA A 78 -8.58 -10.59 4.80
C ALA A 78 -7.97 -9.52 5.71
N VAL A 79 -7.04 -8.69 5.20
CA VAL A 79 -6.49 -7.54 5.92
C VAL A 79 -7.60 -6.55 6.27
N TYR A 80 -8.43 -6.16 5.31
CA TYR A 80 -9.56 -5.25 5.57
C TYR A 80 -10.55 -5.78 6.59
N ARG A 81 -10.88 -7.07 6.51
CA ARG A 81 -11.77 -7.69 7.49
C ARG A 81 -11.18 -7.60 8.90
N LEU A 82 -9.90 -7.88 9.04
CA LEU A 82 -9.21 -7.77 10.32
C LEU A 82 -9.21 -6.33 10.84
N GLU A 83 -8.97 -5.35 9.99
CA GLU A 83 -9.03 -3.93 10.36
C GLU A 83 -10.43 -3.54 10.87
N GLN A 84 -11.49 -3.98 10.19
CA GLN A 84 -12.87 -3.76 10.61
C GLN A 84 -13.21 -4.46 11.94
N GLU A 85 -12.78 -5.70 12.13
CA GLU A 85 -12.98 -6.45 13.38
C GLU A 85 -12.28 -5.80 14.58
N LEU A 86 -11.20 -5.04 14.32
CA LEU A 86 -10.43 -4.31 15.32
C LEU A 86 -10.82 -2.83 15.47
N ASP A 87 -11.91 -2.39 14.83
CA ASP A 87 -12.32 -0.98 14.76
C ASP A 87 -11.20 -0.04 14.32
N CYS A 88 -10.31 -0.51 13.42
CA CYS A 88 -9.28 0.32 12.83
C CYS A 88 -9.86 1.17 11.71
N PRO A 89 -9.43 2.44 11.57
CA PRO A 89 -9.74 3.23 10.39
C PRO A 89 -9.28 2.52 9.12
N THR A 90 -10.10 2.52 8.07
CA THR A 90 -9.80 1.90 6.77
C THR A 90 -9.38 2.92 5.72
N SER A 91 -9.34 4.21 6.07
CA SER A 91 -8.91 5.31 5.20
C SER A 91 -8.18 6.40 5.99
N ILE A 92 -7.35 7.20 5.29
CA ILE A 92 -6.69 8.36 5.89
C ILE A 92 -7.72 9.39 6.34
N LYS A 93 -8.82 9.53 5.60
CA LYS A 93 -9.94 10.41 5.96
C LYS A 93 -10.57 10.02 7.30
N GLU A 94 -10.78 8.73 7.55
CA GLU A 94 -11.29 8.22 8.83
C GLU A 94 -10.31 8.42 10.00
N CYS A 95 -9.03 8.62 9.72
CA CYS A 95 -8.06 9.06 10.72
C CYS A 95 -8.22 10.53 11.14
N GLY A 96 -9.20 11.26 10.58
CA GLY A 96 -9.49 12.66 10.90
C GLY A 96 -8.65 13.69 10.14
N VAL A 97 -8.02 13.29 9.04
CA VAL A 97 -7.19 14.20 8.22
C VAL A 97 -8.09 15.00 7.28
N ASP A 98 -7.99 16.35 7.35
CA ASP A 98 -8.71 17.25 6.46
C ASP A 98 -8.28 17.06 5.00
N GLU A 99 -9.26 17.04 4.09
CA GLU A 99 -9.05 16.73 2.67
C GLU A 99 -8.15 17.77 2.00
N LYS A 100 -8.46 19.06 2.21
CA LYS A 100 -7.68 20.13 1.59
C LYS A 100 -6.25 20.10 2.08
N LEU A 101 -6.05 19.98 3.39
CA LEU A 101 -4.72 19.90 3.99
C LEU A 101 -3.94 18.69 3.46
N PHE A 102 -4.61 17.54 3.33
CA PHE A 102 -3.98 16.33 2.79
C PHE A 102 -3.47 16.54 1.36
N PHE A 103 -4.31 17.05 0.46
CA PHE A 103 -3.92 17.24 -0.94
C PHE A 103 -2.90 18.37 -1.13
N ASP A 104 -2.93 19.40 -0.29
CA ASP A 104 -1.90 20.46 -0.27
C ASP A 104 -0.53 19.88 0.14
N ARG A 105 -0.49 18.83 0.96
CA ARG A 105 0.74 18.19 1.46
C ARG A 105 1.19 16.97 0.65
N LEU A 106 0.32 16.40 -0.16
CA LEU A 106 0.53 15.14 -0.87
C LEU A 106 1.84 15.08 -1.67
N PRO A 107 2.23 16.09 -2.49
CA PRO A 107 3.48 16.03 -3.23
C PRO A 107 4.71 15.89 -2.31
N ALA A 108 4.77 16.71 -1.26
CA ALA A 108 5.87 16.67 -0.31
C ALA A 108 5.91 15.37 0.53
N LEU A 109 4.74 14.78 0.82
CA LEU A 109 4.65 13.47 1.47
C LEU A 109 5.23 12.37 0.59
N ALA A 110 4.88 12.38 -0.70
CA ALA A 110 5.33 11.39 -1.66
C ALA A 110 6.84 11.47 -1.91
N GLU A 111 7.40 12.67 -2.08
CA GLU A 111 8.84 12.88 -2.19
C GLU A 111 9.59 12.34 -0.97
N ARG A 112 9.18 12.76 0.23
CA ARG A 112 9.81 12.29 1.48
C ARG A 112 9.66 10.79 1.70
N ALA A 113 8.56 10.18 1.27
CA ALA A 113 8.39 8.73 1.33
C ALA A 113 9.28 8.00 0.32
N HIS A 114 9.46 8.58 -0.87
CA HIS A 114 10.37 8.04 -1.88
C HIS A 114 11.83 8.05 -1.41
N GLU A 115 12.27 9.11 -0.75
CA GLU A 115 13.62 9.27 -0.21
C GLU A 115 13.89 8.46 1.07
N ASP A 116 12.85 7.92 1.69
CA ASP A 116 12.98 7.16 2.93
C ASP A 116 13.77 5.86 2.70
N GLN A 117 14.73 5.59 3.58
CA GLN A 117 15.57 4.40 3.50
C GLN A 117 14.79 3.09 3.41
N CYS A 118 13.60 3.01 4.01
CA CYS A 118 12.75 1.82 3.94
C CYS A 118 12.19 1.56 2.53
N THR A 119 12.13 2.57 1.67
CA THR A 119 11.66 2.43 0.29
C THR A 119 12.64 1.62 -0.56
N THR A 120 13.94 1.70 -0.29
CA THR A 120 14.95 0.96 -1.03
C THR A 120 14.84 -0.57 -0.85
N ALA A 121 14.20 -1.04 0.21
CA ALA A 121 13.98 -2.45 0.49
C ALA A 121 12.67 -2.99 -0.14
N ASN A 122 11.85 -2.13 -0.77
CA ASN A 122 10.58 -2.54 -1.36
C ASN A 122 10.82 -3.49 -2.57
N PRO A 123 10.00 -4.54 -2.74
CA PRO A 123 10.15 -5.49 -3.86
C PRO A 123 9.87 -4.86 -5.24
N ARG A 124 9.19 -3.72 -5.29
CA ARG A 124 8.95 -2.92 -6.48
C ARG A 124 9.35 -1.48 -6.19
N TYR A 125 10.28 -0.90 -6.99
CA TYR A 125 10.74 0.47 -6.78
C TYR A 125 9.70 1.47 -7.26
N PRO A 126 9.12 2.29 -6.38
CA PRO A 126 8.04 3.20 -6.77
C PRO A 126 8.59 4.48 -7.41
N LEU A 127 7.82 5.07 -8.34
CA LEU A 127 7.94 6.47 -8.70
C LEU A 127 7.22 7.34 -7.66
N ILE A 128 7.59 8.61 -7.58
CA ILE A 128 6.90 9.59 -6.71
C ILE A 128 5.40 9.64 -7.06
N SER A 129 5.06 9.68 -8.36
CA SER A 129 3.67 9.67 -8.82
C SER A 129 2.88 8.41 -8.42
N GLU A 130 3.54 7.25 -8.34
CA GLU A 130 2.89 6.02 -7.86
C GLU A 130 2.64 6.07 -6.35
N ILE A 131 3.53 6.71 -5.59
CA ILE A 131 3.33 6.94 -4.15
C ILE A 131 2.17 7.92 -3.92
N GLU A 132 2.07 8.98 -4.72
CA GLU A 132 0.92 9.90 -4.71
C GLU A 132 -0.39 9.19 -4.99
N GLU A 133 -0.39 8.29 -5.99
CA GLU A 133 -1.58 7.49 -6.32
C GLU A 133 -1.99 6.57 -5.16
N ILE A 134 -1.05 5.87 -4.55
CA ILE A 134 -1.32 5.01 -3.38
C ILE A 134 -1.91 5.84 -2.23
N TYR A 135 -1.34 7.00 -1.92
CA TYR A 135 -1.86 7.89 -0.89
C TYR A 135 -3.26 8.40 -1.21
N THR A 136 -3.52 8.77 -2.46
CA THR A 136 -4.82 9.26 -2.91
C THR A 136 -5.89 8.17 -2.79
N GLN A 137 -5.59 6.95 -3.19
CA GLN A 137 -6.48 5.81 -3.03
C GLN A 137 -6.76 5.53 -1.55
N ALA A 138 -5.73 5.54 -0.70
CA ALA A 138 -5.86 5.31 0.73
C ALA A 138 -6.61 6.43 1.47
N TYR A 139 -6.75 7.62 0.86
CA TYR A 139 -7.48 8.72 1.47
C TYR A 139 -9.00 8.51 1.42
N PHE A 140 -9.56 8.09 0.29
CA PHE A 140 -11.01 8.18 0.05
C PHE A 140 -11.81 6.94 0.46
N ALA A 141 -11.29 5.73 0.33
CA ALA A 141 -12.17 4.57 0.48
C ALA A 141 -11.42 3.30 0.84
N PRO A 142 -12.13 2.33 1.45
CA PRO A 142 -11.60 0.99 1.51
C PRO A 142 -11.31 0.49 0.09
N TYR A 143 -10.20 -0.20 -0.05
CA TYR A 143 -9.74 -0.79 -1.31
C TYR A 143 -10.85 -1.65 -1.98
N GLN A 144 -11.34 -1.22 -3.13
CA GLN A 144 -12.43 -1.90 -3.84
C GLN A 144 -11.97 -2.90 -4.92
N GLY A 145 -10.67 -3.23 -4.94
CA GLY A 145 -10.04 -3.95 -6.04
C GLY A 145 -9.65 -3.00 -7.18
N SER A 146 -8.65 -3.38 -7.96
CA SER A 146 -8.25 -2.61 -9.14
C SER A 146 -9.42 -2.54 -10.13
N GLN A 147 -10.13 -1.42 -10.13
CA GLN A 147 -10.85 -1.05 -11.34
C GLN A 147 -9.77 -0.75 -12.38
N SER A 148 -9.63 -1.64 -13.36
CA SER A 148 -8.82 -1.42 -14.53
C SER A 148 -9.29 -0.12 -15.18
N VAL A 149 -8.51 0.94 -15.01
CA VAL A 149 -8.65 2.14 -15.83
C VAL A 149 -8.24 1.73 -17.24
N HIS A 150 -9.23 1.64 -18.11
CA HIS A 150 -9.06 1.45 -19.55
C HIS A 150 -8.45 2.70 -20.19
#